data_d20d68c9ad43fafe6dec71a0ba6393e6
#
_entry.id   d20d68c9ad43fafe6dec71a0ba6393e6
#
_cell.length_a   1.000
_cell.length_b   1.000
_cell.length_c   1.000
_cell.angle_alpha   90.00
_cell.angle_beta   90.00
_cell.angle_gamma   90.00
#
_symmetry.space_group_name_H-M   'P 1'
#
loop_
_entity.id
_entity.type
_entity.pdbx_description
1 polymer ?
#
loop_
_entity_poly.entity_id
_entity_poly.type
_entity_poly.pdbx_seq_one_letter_code
_entity_poly.pdbx_strand_id
1 'polypeptide(L)'
;MTIWGRIRTPFNCLAGSILPGGRITMFTVIGTCTVDLFVSNLAGMPRSEGDEFTVDSLVFHDEPLRTSLGGNGANSAYALARLGAAVELVGGLGEDHLGDWMASQLEEAGVGMGSVKRYPGKGTATTLILSDREQNRLAFHHEGANRAVDGSSIGSSLVRGSDMLLLTSYSIMPGLRPYGAVELFREARQGGTRTAVDIGPAIGEPAHLEELRPLLALTNYFICNEHELAVCTGGVELAAGMAAILECGAGCVVIKRGAEGAVVLERDGIAASSIGGPTHVPGFPVEVQTSVGAGDSFNAGFLLAVQEGSTAEQAARFANAVAATVVSTIDRPLDALSREVVSRLIGPS
;
A
#
# COMPACT_ATOMS: atom_id res chain seq x y z
N MET A 1 -13.68 24.46 40.79
CA MET A 1 -14.13 23.10 41.08
C MET A 1 -15.17 22.72 40.04
N THR A 2 -14.80 22.04 38.98
CA THR A 2 -15.76 21.28 38.20
C THR A 2 -14.92 20.28 37.36
N ILE A 3 -15.07 19.02 37.71
CA ILE A 3 -14.36 17.87 37.21
C ILE A 3 -15.02 17.45 35.89
N TRP A 4 -14.31 17.48 34.79
CA TRP A 4 -14.73 16.83 33.56
C TRP A 4 -14.15 15.41 33.50
N GLY A 5 -14.96 14.45 33.97
CA GLY A 5 -14.72 13.04 33.73
C GLY A 5 -14.96 12.72 32.26
N ARG A 6 -13.89 12.35 31.53
CA ARG A 6 -14.03 11.70 30.22
C ARG A 6 -14.54 10.29 30.42
N ILE A 7 -15.79 10.07 30.08
CA ILE A 7 -16.37 8.75 29.90
C ILE A 7 -15.70 8.15 28.66
N ARG A 8 -14.84 7.16 28.86
CA ARG A 8 -14.40 6.28 27.78
C ARG A 8 -15.60 5.44 27.36
N THR A 9 -16.17 5.73 26.21
CA THR A 9 -17.11 4.82 25.54
C THR A 9 -16.36 3.59 25.09
N PRO A 10 -16.89 2.37 25.33
CA PRO A 10 -16.26 1.15 24.85
C PRO A 10 -16.30 1.10 23.31
N PHE A 11 -15.25 0.56 22.74
CA PHE A 11 -15.06 0.27 21.32
C PHE A 11 -16.37 -0.11 20.64
N ASN A 12 -16.84 0.75 19.72
CA ASN A 12 -17.88 0.35 18.79
C ASN A 12 -17.30 -0.72 17.88
N CYS A 13 -17.94 -1.88 17.84
CA CYS A 13 -17.61 -3.01 16.99
C CYS A 13 -17.42 -2.55 15.53
N LEU A 14 -16.19 -2.67 15.05
CA LEU A 14 -15.85 -2.65 13.64
C LEU A 14 -16.68 -3.74 12.94
N ALA A 15 -17.51 -3.34 11.98
CA ALA A 15 -18.18 -4.26 11.08
C ALA A 15 -17.15 -4.82 10.09
N GLY A 16 -16.26 -5.68 10.55
CA GLY A 16 -15.33 -6.43 9.70
C GLY A 16 -16.09 -7.42 8.83
N SER A 17 -15.50 -7.77 7.68
CA SER A 17 -16.01 -8.84 6.81
C SER A 17 -16.17 -10.12 7.61
N ILE A 18 -17.40 -10.60 7.73
CA ILE A 18 -17.71 -11.81 8.48
C ILE A 18 -17.60 -13.00 7.51
N LEU A 19 -16.60 -13.85 7.69
CA LEU A 19 -16.49 -15.13 7.00
C LEU A 19 -17.66 -16.05 7.34
N PRO A 20 -17.97 -17.07 6.49
CA PRO A 20 -18.87 -18.14 6.87
C PRO A 20 -18.43 -18.75 8.21
N GLY A 21 -19.21 -18.54 9.28
CA GLY A 21 -18.86 -18.93 10.65
C GLY A 21 -18.73 -17.81 11.66
N GLY A 22 -18.92 -16.53 11.27
CA GLY A 22 -18.99 -15.38 12.20
C GLY A 22 -17.63 -14.83 12.65
N ARG A 23 -16.50 -15.27 12.08
CA ARG A 23 -15.15 -14.76 12.38
C ARG A 23 -14.84 -13.50 11.56
N ILE A 24 -14.35 -12.46 12.21
CA ILE A 24 -13.84 -11.24 11.55
C ILE A 24 -12.45 -11.54 10.97
N THR A 25 -12.27 -11.25 9.69
CA THR A 25 -10.95 -11.35 9.03
C THR A 25 -10.04 -10.24 9.51
N MET A 26 -8.84 -10.61 9.99
CA MET A 26 -7.81 -9.69 10.45
C MET A 26 -6.67 -9.59 9.43
N PHE A 27 -6.39 -8.38 9.00
CA PHE A 27 -5.23 -8.05 8.19
C PHE A 27 -4.13 -7.42 9.03
N THR A 28 -2.88 -7.78 8.78
CA THR A 28 -1.72 -7.01 9.23
C THR A 28 -1.02 -6.43 8.01
N VAL A 29 -0.84 -5.12 7.98
CA VAL A 29 -0.13 -4.41 6.93
C VAL A 29 1.17 -3.85 7.49
N ILE A 30 2.30 -4.26 6.92
CA ILE A 30 3.63 -3.72 7.25
C ILE A 30 4.06 -2.85 6.09
N GLY A 31 4.39 -1.58 6.34
CA GLY A 31 4.82 -0.69 5.28
C GLY A 31 5.05 0.74 5.73
N THR A 32 5.35 1.60 4.76
CA THR A 32 5.64 3.01 5.01
C THR A 32 4.41 3.81 5.39
N CYS A 33 4.65 4.80 6.26
CA CYS A 33 3.72 5.86 6.65
C CYS A 33 4.34 7.19 6.23
N THR A 34 3.72 7.92 5.33
CA THR A 34 4.27 9.17 4.75
C THR A 34 3.18 10.22 4.68
N VAL A 35 3.52 11.47 4.95
CA VAL A 35 2.65 12.61 4.70
C VAL A 35 3.06 13.26 3.38
N ASP A 36 2.15 13.30 2.42
CA ASP A 36 2.38 13.94 1.13
C ASP A 36 1.84 15.37 1.16
N LEU A 37 2.71 16.32 0.78
CA LEU A 37 2.43 17.74 0.69
C LEU A 37 2.45 18.15 -0.78
N PHE A 38 1.38 18.76 -1.27
CA PHE A 38 1.26 19.14 -2.67
C PHE A 38 1.21 20.65 -2.85
N VAL A 39 2.01 21.15 -3.78
CA VAL A 39 1.89 22.46 -4.41
C VAL A 39 1.59 22.19 -5.87
N SER A 40 0.34 22.41 -6.29
CA SER A 40 -0.13 22.05 -7.64
C SER A 40 -0.46 23.31 -8.45
N ASN A 41 -0.51 23.17 -9.79
CA ASN A 41 -0.88 24.25 -10.71
C ASN A 41 0.05 25.46 -10.70
N LEU A 42 1.33 25.25 -10.37
CA LEU A 42 2.33 26.31 -10.51
C LEU A 42 2.36 26.85 -11.95
N ALA A 43 2.64 28.12 -12.13
CA ALA A 43 2.79 28.73 -13.45
C ALA A 43 4.01 28.17 -14.22
N GLY A 44 4.97 27.60 -13.50
CA GLY A 44 6.14 26.89 -13.98
C GLY A 44 6.93 26.37 -12.79
N MET A 45 7.87 25.44 -13.03
CA MET A 45 8.72 24.91 -11.96
C MET A 45 9.63 26.03 -11.42
N PRO A 46 9.70 26.18 -10.07
CA PRO A 46 10.57 27.17 -9.45
C PRO A 46 12.03 26.96 -9.86
N ARG A 47 12.72 28.06 -10.20
CA ARG A 47 14.15 28.07 -10.46
C ARG A 47 14.81 29.02 -9.46
N SER A 48 15.90 28.61 -8.85
CA SER A 48 16.74 29.49 -8.05
C SER A 48 17.81 30.09 -8.95
N GLU A 49 17.86 31.42 -9.02
CA GLU A 49 18.90 32.15 -9.69
C GLU A 49 19.74 32.90 -8.63
N GLY A 50 20.98 32.44 -8.43
CA GLY A 50 21.93 33.05 -7.48
C GLY A 50 21.91 32.44 -6.06
N ASP A 51 22.80 32.98 -5.20
CA ASP A 51 23.10 32.47 -3.87
C ASP A 51 22.34 33.22 -2.75
N GLU A 52 21.61 34.30 -3.11
CA GLU A 52 20.91 35.13 -2.13
C GLU A 52 19.40 34.95 -2.22
N PHE A 53 18.73 35.01 -1.05
CA PHE A 53 17.27 35.06 -0.98
C PHE A 53 16.80 36.45 -1.47
N THR A 54 16.17 36.47 -2.64
CA THR A 54 15.64 37.69 -3.28
C THR A 54 14.13 37.67 -3.29
N VAL A 55 13.53 38.77 -3.77
CA VAL A 55 12.05 38.84 -3.96
C VAL A 55 11.53 37.74 -4.88
N ASP A 56 12.34 37.29 -5.84
CA ASP A 56 11.98 36.23 -6.78
C ASP A 56 12.11 34.83 -6.18
N SER A 57 12.71 34.71 -4.96
CA SER A 57 12.76 33.47 -4.20
C SER A 57 11.44 33.15 -3.48
N LEU A 58 10.52 34.09 -3.39
CA LEU A 58 9.20 33.91 -2.79
C LEU A 58 8.13 33.89 -3.88
N VAL A 59 7.58 32.72 -4.12
CA VAL A 59 6.49 32.54 -5.07
C VAL A 59 5.16 32.62 -4.33
N PHE A 60 4.35 33.64 -4.69
CA PHE A 60 2.96 33.71 -4.23
C PHE A 60 2.10 32.75 -5.05
N HIS A 61 1.36 31.90 -4.34
CA HIS A 61 0.53 30.88 -4.94
C HIS A 61 -0.91 31.03 -4.43
N ASP A 62 -1.88 31.03 -5.34
CA ASP A 62 -3.30 31.30 -5.03
C ASP A 62 -4.02 30.09 -4.43
N GLU A 63 -3.53 28.88 -4.69
CA GLU A 63 -4.14 27.65 -4.19
C GLU A 63 -3.52 27.23 -2.84
N PRO A 64 -4.33 26.70 -1.91
CA PRO A 64 -3.80 26.20 -0.65
C PRO A 64 -2.92 24.98 -0.86
N LEU A 65 -1.89 24.84 -0.01
CA LEU A 65 -1.14 23.59 0.09
C LEU A 65 -2.09 22.46 0.51
N ARG A 66 -2.01 21.33 -0.17
CA ARG A 66 -2.80 20.14 0.19
C ARG A 66 -1.93 19.14 0.91
N THR A 67 -2.48 18.58 1.97
CA THR A 67 -1.85 17.48 2.74
C THR A 67 -2.68 16.22 2.52
N SER A 68 -2.00 15.11 2.21
CA SER A 68 -2.64 13.82 1.99
C SER A 68 -1.91 12.71 2.74
N LEU A 69 -2.63 11.65 3.05
CA LEU A 69 -2.02 10.39 3.42
C LEU A 69 -1.21 9.86 2.25
N GLY A 70 -0.03 9.37 2.56
CA GLY A 70 0.89 8.71 1.65
C GLY A 70 1.59 7.56 2.36
N GLY A 71 2.46 6.87 1.63
CA GLY A 71 3.10 5.65 2.09
C GLY A 71 2.22 4.43 1.83
N ASN A 72 2.81 3.43 1.16
CA ASN A 72 2.07 2.26 0.68
C ASN A 72 1.41 1.48 1.82
N GLY A 73 2.07 1.41 3.01
CA GLY A 73 1.50 0.75 4.19
C GLY A 73 0.24 1.46 4.69
N ALA A 74 0.33 2.76 4.91
CA ALA A 74 -0.79 3.55 5.40
C ALA A 74 -1.96 3.58 4.41
N ASN A 75 -1.69 3.78 3.12
CA ASN A 75 -2.73 3.78 2.08
C ASN A 75 -3.43 2.43 1.96
N SER A 76 -2.67 1.32 1.98
CA SER A 76 -3.26 -0.04 1.92
C SER A 76 -4.10 -0.34 3.15
N ALA A 77 -3.64 0.02 4.36
CA ALA A 77 -4.39 -0.16 5.59
C ALA A 77 -5.66 0.70 5.61
N TYR A 78 -5.55 1.97 5.18
CA TYR A 78 -6.70 2.86 5.05
C TYR A 78 -7.75 2.28 4.09
N ALA A 79 -7.33 1.85 2.90
CA ALA A 79 -8.23 1.26 1.90
C ALA A 79 -8.91 -0.01 2.42
N LEU A 80 -8.19 -0.91 3.11
CA LEU A 80 -8.76 -2.10 3.75
C LEU A 80 -9.84 -1.72 4.78
N ALA A 81 -9.55 -0.75 5.66
CA ALA A 81 -10.51 -0.28 6.66
C ALA A 81 -11.76 0.32 5.99
N ARG A 82 -11.62 1.15 4.96
CA ARG A 82 -12.73 1.73 4.18
C ARG A 82 -13.57 0.67 3.46
N LEU A 83 -12.96 -0.44 3.06
CA LEU A 83 -13.64 -1.61 2.51
C LEU A 83 -14.25 -2.53 3.58
N GLY A 84 -14.16 -2.16 4.87
CA GLY A 84 -14.78 -2.87 5.99
C GLY A 84 -13.97 -4.05 6.51
N ALA A 85 -12.68 -4.13 6.26
CA ALA A 85 -11.79 -5.12 6.86
C ALA A 85 -11.29 -4.65 8.24
N ALA A 86 -11.06 -5.59 9.16
CA ALA A 86 -10.27 -5.32 10.35
C ALA A 86 -8.79 -5.34 9.97
N VAL A 87 -8.05 -4.28 10.29
CA VAL A 87 -6.66 -4.11 9.88
C VAL A 87 -5.83 -3.49 11.00
N GLU A 88 -4.65 -4.03 11.22
CA GLU A 88 -3.59 -3.48 12.08
C GLU A 88 -2.43 -3.01 11.21
N LEU A 89 -2.01 -1.77 11.37
CA LEU A 89 -0.86 -1.20 10.67
C LEU A 89 0.40 -1.35 11.50
N VAL A 90 1.48 -1.78 10.86
CA VAL A 90 2.85 -1.78 11.39
C VAL A 90 3.67 -0.79 10.57
N GLY A 91 4.15 0.25 11.22
CA GLY A 91 4.90 1.31 10.56
C GLY A 91 5.62 2.21 11.57
N GLY A 92 6.22 3.27 11.07
CA GLY A 92 6.95 4.24 11.88
C GLY A 92 6.45 5.67 11.68
N LEU A 93 6.22 6.39 12.77
CA LEU A 93 5.91 7.82 12.77
C LEU A 93 6.91 8.56 13.67
N GLY A 94 7.16 9.83 13.36
CA GLY A 94 7.89 10.73 14.24
C GLY A 94 7.05 11.17 15.44
N GLU A 95 7.74 11.74 16.44
CA GLU A 95 7.08 12.45 17.53
C GLU A 95 6.90 13.93 17.15
N ASP A 96 6.10 14.16 16.10
CA ASP A 96 5.82 15.48 15.53
C ASP A 96 4.35 15.65 15.12
N HIS A 97 3.96 16.88 14.79
CA HIS A 97 2.57 17.20 14.44
C HIS A 97 2.07 16.46 13.18
N LEU A 98 2.96 16.15 12.23
CA LEU A 98 2.57 15.39 11.02
C LEU A 98 2.26 13.94 11.39
N GLY A 99 3.03 13.36 12.30
CA GLY A 99 2.76 12.04 12.85
C GLY A 99 1.44 11.99 13.63
N ASP A 100 1.14 13.02 14.42
CA ASP A 100 -0.13 13.11 15.15
C ASP A 100 -1.32 13.24 14.20
N TRP A 101 -1.19 14.11 13.19
CA TRP A 101 -2.20 14.26 12.15
C TRP A 101 -2.46 12.95 11.41
N MET A 102 -1.39 12.26 10.99
CA MET A 102 -1.50 11.00 10.25
C MET A 102 -2.15 9.90 11.10
N ALA A 103 -1.77 9.78 12.37
CA ALA A 103 -2.37 8.82 13.28
C ALA A 103 -3.87 9.06 13.44
N SER A 104 -4.29 10.32 13.64
CA SER A 104 -5.71 10.70 13.73
C SER A 104 -6.49 10.28 12.47
N GLN A 105 -5.95 10.53 11.27
CA GLN A 105 -6.63 10.16 10.01
C GLN A 105 -6.80 8.64 9.87
N LEU A 106 -5.79 7.87 10.26
CA LEU A 106 -5.83 6.41 10.19
C LEU A 106 -6.79 5.82 11.24
N GLU A 107 -6.77 6.33 12.47
CA GLU A 107 -7.69 5.92 13.53
C GLU A 107 -9.15 6.24 13.19
N GLU A 108 -9.42 7.43 12.62
CA GLU A 108 -10.75 7.84 12.16
C GLU A 108 -11.29 6.92 11.05
N ALA A 109 -10.41 6.39 10.21
CA ALA A 109 -10.78 5.39 9.19
C ALA A 109 -11.00 3.99 9.76
N GLY A 110 -10.64 3.74 11.01
CA GLY A 110 -10.77 2.43 11.67
C GLY A 110 -9.54 1.53 11.55
N VAL A 111 -8.37 2.08 11.20
CA VAL A 111 -7.11 1.35 11.19
C VAL A 111 -6.61 1.17 12.62
N GLY A 112 -6.26 -0.07 12.99
CA GLY A 112 -5.58 -0.37 14.25
C GLY A 112 -4.16 0.21 14.24
N MET A 113 -3.84 1.02 15.24
CA MET A 113 -2.55 1.75 15.35
C MET A 113 -1.66 1.23 16.48
N GLY A 114 -2.08 0.16 17.16
CA GLY A 114 -1.35 -0.39 18.32
C GLY A 114 0.07 -0.86 18.02
N SER A 115 0.35 -1.16 16.75
CA SER A 115 1.65 -1.63 16.27
C SER A 115 2.46 -0.57 15.50
N VAL A 116 1.94 0.66 15.37
CA VAL A 116 2.69 1.79 14.83
C VAL A 116 3.58 2.39 15.91
N LYS A 117 4.89 2.45 15.65
CA LYS A 117 5.87 2.97 16.61
C LYS A 117 6.13 4.46 16.39
N ARG A 118 6.22 5.19 17.51
CA ARG A 118 6.76 6.54 17.52
C ARG A 118 8.26 6.49 17.79
N TYR A 119 9.03 7.23 16.98
CA TYR A 119 10.49 7.24 17.05
C TYR A 119 10.99 8.62 17.49
N PRO A 120 11.44 8.77 18.75
CA PRO A 120 12.00 10.03 19.24
C PRO A 120 13.17 10.51 18.39
N GLY A 121 13.20 11.80 18.08
CA GLY A 121 14.26 12.41 17.29
C GLY A 121 14.24 12.05 15.80
N LYS A 122 13.22 11.32 15.33
CA LYS A 122 12.96 11.10 13.92
C LYS A 122 11.74 11.92 13.49
N GLY A 123 11.82 12.59 12.33
CA GLY A 123 10.63 13.20 11.73
C GLY A 123 9.72 12.15 11.14
N THR A 124 8.43 12.46 11.06
CA THR A 124 7.50 11.67 10.22
C THR A 124 7.95 11.78 8.76
N ALA A 125 7.91 10.67 8.01
CA ALA A 125 8.28 10.71 6.61
C ALA A 125 7.36 11.64 5.84
N THR A 126 7.94 12.43 4.94
CA THR A 126 7.22 13.43 4.15
C THR A 126 7.68 13.43 2.71
N THR A 127 6.75 13.67 1.79
CA THR A 127 7.06 13.97 0.40
C THR A 127 6.46 15.33 0.04
N LEU A 128 7.29 16.32 -0.29
CA LEU A 128 6.83 17.56 -0.91
C LEU A 128 6.80 17.36 -2.43
N ILE A 129 5.63 17.51 -3.04
CA ILE A 129 5.40 17.33 -4.47
C ILE A 129 5.01 18.67 -5.07
N LEU A 130 5.84 19.18 -5.97
CA LEU A 130 5.55 20.34 -6.78
C LEU A 130 5.07 19.89 -8.16
N SER A 131 3.99 20.48 -8.67
CA SER A 131 3.56 20.26 -10.04
C SER A 131 3.11 21.56 -10.70
N ASP A 132 3.43 21.73 -11.98
CA ASP A 132 3.02 22.87 -12.77
C ASP A 132 1.80 22.55 -13.65
N ARG A 133 1.33 23.54 -14.39
CA ARG A 133 0.19 23.42 -15.32
C ARG A 133 0.47 22.51 -16.50
N GLU A 134 1.75 22.26 -16.82
CA GLU A 134 2.20 21.35 -17.87
C GLU A 134 2.38 19.91 -17.36
N GLN A 135 2.03 19.65 -16.09
CA GLN A 135 2.17 18.36 -15.41
C GLN A 135 3.62 17.92 -15.18
N ASN A 136 4.60 18.85 -15.29
CA ASN A 136 5.94 18.57 -14.79
C ASN A 136 5.89 18.40 -13.27
N ARG A 137 6.69 17.47 -12.73
CA ARG A 137 6.70 17.17 -11.30
C ARG A 137 8.12 17.16 -10.75
N LEU A 138 8.27 17.70 -9.55
CA LEU A 138 9.48 17.60 -8.73
C LEU A 138 9.07 17.15 -7.32
N ALA A 139 9.77 16.20 -6.76
CA ALA A 139 9.47 15.71 -5.42
C ALA A 139 10.73 15.73 -4.53
N PHE A 140 10.53 16.13 -3.28
CA PHE A 140 11.53 16.04 -2.21
C PHE A 140 11.00 15.05 -1.18
N HIS A 141 11.75 13.99 -0.90
CA HIS A 141 11.33 12.95 0.03
C HIS A 141 12.26 12.88 1.24
N HIS A 142 11.67 12.90 2.42
CA HIS A 142 12.32 12.61 3.69
C HIS A 142 11.81 11.27 4.23
N GLU A 143 12.68 10.28 4.33
CA GLU A 143 12.32 8.91 4.74
C GLU A 143 11.88 8.81 6.22
N GLY A 144 12.38 9.72 7.06
CA GLY A 144 11.98 9.86 8.45
C GLY A 144 12.00 8.57 9.27
N ALA A 145 10.93 8.38 10.03
CA ALA A 145 10.75 7.24 10.93
C ALA A 145 10.57 5.90 10.19
N ASN A 146 10.17 5.89 8.90
CA ASN A 146 10.06 4.65 8.12
C ASN A 146 11.36 3.86 8.10
N ARG A 147 12.49 4.56 8.05
CA ARG A 147 13.82 3.96 8.00
C ARG A 147 14.22 3.24 9.30
N ALA A 148 13.54 3.55 10.41
CA ALA A 148 13.80 2.97 11.73
C ALA A 148 12.93 1.74 12.03
N VAL A 149 12.00 1.39 11.15
CA VAL A 149 11.19 0.18 11.31
C VAL A 149 12.07 -1.05 11.07
N ASP A 150 12.15 -1.91 12.08
CA ASP A 150 12.99 -3.11 12.08
C ASP A 150 12.12 -4.36 12.27
N GLY A 151 12.32 -5.36 11.41
CA GLY A 151 11.60 -6.63 11.45
C GLY A 151 11.70 -7.35 12.78
N SER A 152 12.86 -7.30 13.45
CA SER A 152 13.06 -7.93 14.77
C SER A 152 12.18 -7.33 15.88
N SER A 153 11.70 -6.12 15.67
CA SER A 153 10.85 -5.38 16.61
C SER A 153 9.36 -5.64 16.43
N ILE A 154 8.96 -6.42 15.43
CA ILE A 154 7.56 -6.78 15.13
C ILE A 154 7.22 -8.08 15.85
N GLY A 155 6.18 -8.06 16.66
CA GLY A 155 5.81 -9.22 17.50
C GLY A 155 5.33 -10.41 16.66
N SER A 156 5.90 -11.60 16.89
CA SER A 156 5.48 -12.84 16.22
C SER A 156 3.99 -13.17 16.44
N SER A 157 3.43 -12.83 17.59
CA SER A 157 2.01 -13.04 17.90
C SER A 157 1.10 -12.25 16.96
N LEU A 158 1.51 -11.05 16.53
CA LEU A 158 0.75 -10.25 15.60
C LEU A 158 0.65 -10.93 14.24
N VAL A 159 1.81 -11.30 13.67
CA VAL A 159 1.87 -11.89 12.33
C VAL A 159 1.27 -13.30 12.27
N ARG A 160 1.37 -14.08 13.36
CA ARG A 160 0.74 -15.41 13.48
C ARG A 160 -0.78 -15.34 13.75
N GLY A 161 -1.25 -14.25 14.36
CA GLY A 161 -2.66 -14.05 14.70
C GLY A 161 -3.52 -13.47 13.59
N SER A 162 -2.91 -13.08 12.48
CA SER A 162 -3.59 -12.51 11.32
C SER A 162 -4.09 -13.59 10.35
N ASP A 163 -5.08 -13.25 9.53
CA ASP A 163 -5.51 -14.10 8.43
C ASP A 163 -4.70 -13.80 7.14
N MET A 164 -4.26 -12.55 6.99
CA MET A 164 -3.45 -12.08 5.88
C MET A 164 -2.39 -11.09 6.38
N LEU A 165 -1.15 -11.31 6.00
CA LEU A 165 -0.02 -10.39 6.18
C LEU A 165 0.35 -9.78 4.84
N LEU A 166 0.24 -8.45 4.71
CA LEU A 166 0.77 -7.69 3.59
C LEU A 166 2.04 -6.97 4.01
N LEU A 167 3.15 -7.27 3.35
CA LEU A 167 4.36 -6.44 3.37
C LEU A 167 4.38 -5.59 2.11
N THR A 168 4.43 -4.28 2.27
CA THR A 168 4.58 -3.34 1.16
C THR A 168 5.76 -2.40 1.39
N SER A 169 6.17 -1.65 0.36
CA SER A 169 7.34 -0.76 0.43
C SER A 169 8.68 -1.47 0.72
N TYR A 170 8.80 -2.76 0.40
CA TYR A 170 9.98 -3.55 0.72
C TYR A 170 11.29 -2.86 0.28
N SER A 171 11.32 -2.30 -0.93
CA SER A 171 12.51 -1.65 -1.51
C SER A 171 13.04 -0.47 -0.69
N ILE A 172 12.17 0.23 0.05
CA ILE A 172 12.51 1.45 0.80
C ILE A 172 12.43 1.28 2.32
N MET A 173 12.36 0.04 2.81
CA MET A 173 12.39 -0.29 4.24
C MET A 173 13.63 -1.14 4.60
N PRO A 174 14.81 -0.53 4.74
CA PRO A 174 16.07 -1.26 4.90
C PRO A 174 16.13 -2.16 6.15
N GLY A 175 15.42 -1.82 7.23
CA GLY A 175 15.35 -2.65 8.43
C GLY A 175 14.56 -3.96 8.28
N LEU A 176 13.86 -4.14 7.15
CA LEU A 176 13.19 -5.40 6.80
C LEU A 176 14.00 -6.24 5.81
N ARG A 177 14.99 -5.65 5.13
CA ARG A 177 15.78 -6.30 4.07
C ARG A 177 17.06 -6.93 4.61
N PRO A 178 17.48 -8.06 4.03
CA PRO A 178 16.62 -9.06 3.35
C PRO A 178 15.98 -10.02 4.35
N TYR A 179 16.57 -10.16 5.55
CA TYR A 179 16.25 -11.26 6.47
C TYR A 179 15.02 -10.97 7.34
N GLY A 180 14.79 -9.72 7.75
CA GLY A 180 13.66 -9.35 8.60
C GLY A 180 12.31 -9.76 7.99
N ALA A 181 12.11 -9.48 6.70
CA ALA A 181 10.90 -9.88 5.98
C ALA A 181 10.75 -11.41 5.88
N VAL A 182 11.85 -12.13 5.64
CA VAL A 182 11.85 -13.60 5.56
C VAL A 182 11.42 -14.22 6.89
N GLU A 183 11.96 -13.71 8.02
CA GLU A 183 11.56 -14.20 9.35
C GLU A 183 10.09 -13.92 9.64
N LEU A 184 9.61 -12.72 9.35
CA LEU A 184 8.19 -12.36 9.54
C LEU A 184 7.27 -13.25 8.70
N PHE A 185 7.61 -13.56 7.46
CA PHE A 185 6.81 -14.44 6.61
C PHE A 185 6.87 -15.89 7.09
N ARG A 186 8.02 -16.34 7.60
CA ARG A 186 8.14 -17.67 8.21
C ARG A 186 7.24 -17.80 9.44
N GLU A 187 7.26 -16.80 10.31
CA GLU A 187 6.40 -16.73 11.50
C GLU A 187 4.92 -16.71 11.12
N ALA A 188 4.53 -15.89 10.15
CA ALA A 188 3.17 -15.79 9.64
C ALA A 188 2.67 -17.17 9.14
N ARG A 189 3.46 -17.85 8.29
CA ARG A 189 3.10 -19.17 7.76
C ARG A 189 3.01 -20.26 8.84
N GLN A 190 3.84 -20.21 9.87
CA GLN A 190 3.72 -21.12 11.02
C GLN A 190 2.40 -20.92 11.77
N GLY A 191 1.86 -19.71 11.78
CA GLY A 191 0.54 -19.39 12.32
C GLY A 191 -0.63 -19.71 11.38
N GLY A 192 -0.37 -20.15 10.15
CA GLY A 192 -1.40 -20.35 9.12
C GLY A 192 -1.83 -19.08 8.42
N THR A 193 -1.15 -17.96 8.65
CA THR A 193 -1.39 -16.65 8.00
C THR A 193 -0.96 -16.71 6.54
N ARG A 194 -1.81 -16.26 5.62
CA ARG A 194 -1.45 -16.04 4.23
C ARG A 194 -0.57 -14.80 4.09
N THR A 195 0.37 -14.84 3.16
CA THR A 195 1.38 -13.79 2.99
C THR A 195 1.29 -13.14 1.61
N ALA A 196 1.39 -11.83 1.58
CA ALA A 196 1.45 -11.04 0.37
C ALA A 196 2.60 -10.04 0.43
N VAL A 197 3.28 -9.82 -0.68
CA VAL A 197 4.31 -8.80 -0.81
C VAL A 197 4.05 -7.92 -2.02
N ASP A 198 4.06 -6.61 -1.79
CA ASP A 198 4.23 -5.57 -2.81
C ASP A 198 5.63 -4.98 -2.61
N ILE A 199 6.52 -5.19 -3.57
CA ILE A 199 7.92 -4.77 -3.42
C ILE A 199 8.09 -3.25 -3.33
N GLY A 200 7.03 -2.48 -3.66
CA GLY A 200 7.04 -1.03 -3.60
C GLY A 200 7.81 -0.39 -4.75
N PRO A 201 8.06 0.91 -4.66
CA PRO A 201 8.62 1.65 -5.78
C PRO A 201 10.05 1.19 -6.11
N ALA A 202 10.35 1.07 -7.40
CA ALA A 202 11.68 0.76 -7.91
C ALA A 202 12.59 2.00 -7.90
N ILE A 203 12.81 2.56 -6.70
CA ILE A 203 13.64 3.75 -6.46
C ILE A 203 14.72 3.46 -5.42
N GLY A 204 15.77 4.27 -5.39
CA GLY A 204 16.90 4.09 -4.49
C GLY A 204 17.65 2.79 -4.77
N GLU A 205 17.52 1.81 -3.90
CA GLU A 205 18.08 0.47 -4.04
C GLU A 205 16.97 -0.55 -4.34
N PRO A 206 16.54 -0.71 -5.60
CA PRO A 206 15.46 -1.64 -5.95
C PRO A 206 15.78 -3.07 -5.53
N ALA A 207 14.75 -3.81 -5.17
CA ALA A 207 14.90 -5.23 -4.88
C ALA A 207 15.07 -6.05 -6.16
N HIS A 208 16.06 -6.94 -6.18
CA HIS A 208 16.34 -7.85 -7.28
C HIS A 208 15.91 -9.28 -6.95
N LEU A 209 15.66 -10.07 -7.98
CA LEU A 209 15.10 -11.42 -7.86
C LEU A 209 15.91 -12.33 -6.91
N GLU A 210 17.24 -12.25 -6.96
CA GLU A 210 18.10 -13.07 -6.10
C GLU A 210 17.92 -12.74 -4.61
N GLU A 211 17.77 -11.46 -4.26
CA GLU A 211 17.48 -11.03 -2.90
C GLU A 211 16.09 -11.51 -2.45
N LEU A 212 15.10 -11.42 -3.35
CA LEU A 212 13.72 -11.77 -3.06
C LEU A 212 13.46 -13.28 -3.00
N ARG A 213 14.31 -14.12 -3.59
CA ARG A 213 14.10 -15.57 -3.68
C ARG A 213 13.70 -16.24 -2.35
N PRO A 214 14.39 -16.00 -1.20
CA PRO A 214 13.98 -16.57 0.08
C PRO A 214 12.60 -16.10 0.56
N LEU A 215 12.23 -14.85 0.27
CA LEU A 215 10.93 -14.27 0.63
C LEU A 215 9.83 -14.85 -0.26
N LEU A 216 10.07 -14.95 -1.58
CA LEU A 216 9.11 -15.47 -2.56
C LEU A 216 8.72 -16.93 -2.27
N ALA A 217 9.63 -17.74 -1.75
CA ALA A 217 9.34 -19.11 -1.31
C ALA A 217 8.31 -19.20 -0.16
N LEU A 218 8.08 -18.09 0.53
CA LEU A 218 7.13 -17.95 1.63
C LEU A 218 5.90 -17.10 1.25
N THR A 219 5.81 -16.63 0.00
CA THR A 219 4.80 -15.67 -0.46
C THR A 219 3.64 -16.39 -1.15
N ASN A 220 2.41 -16.12 -0.70
CA ASN A 220 1.22 -16.57 -1.41
C ASN A 220 0.87 -15.65 -2.60
N TYR A 221 0.97 -14.33 -2.42
CA TYR A 221 0.64 -13.33 -3.44
C TYR A 221 1.78 -12.34 -3.61
N PHE A 222 2.38 -12.32 -4.79
CA PHE A 222 3.35 -11.31 -5.20
C PHE A 222 2.64 -10.28 -6.08
N ILE A 223 2.69 -9.00 -5.68
CA ILE A 223 1.98 -7.92 -6.36
C ILE A 223 2.98 -6.81 -6.69
N CYS A 224 3.01 -6.34 -7.93
CA CYS A 224 3.79 -5.17 -8.33
C CYS A 224 3.20 -4.56 -9.61
N ASN A 225 3.81 -3.49 -10.13
CA ASN A 225 3.51 -2.99 -11.47
C ASN A 225 4.52 -3.52 -12.50
N GLU A 226 4.29 -3.25 -13.80
CA GLU A 226 5.17 -3.70 -14.89
C GLU A 226 6.60 -3.18 -14.74
N HIS A 227 6.76 -1.91 -14.35
CA HIS A 227 8.08 -1.32 -14.18
C HIS A 227 8.85 -1.98 -13.02
N GLU A 228 8.19 -2.19 -11.90
CA GLU A 228 8.77 -2.86 -10.72
C GLU A 228 9.16 -4.30 -11.06
N LEU A 229 8.32 -5.03 -11.80
CA LEU A 229 8.66 -6.37 -12.29
C LEU A 229 9.89 -6.35 -13.19
N ALA A 230 9.93 -5.45 -14.17
CA ALA A 230 11.06 -5.34 -15.09
C ALA A 230 12.37 -5.04 -14.35
N VAL A 231 12.36 -4.11 -13.41
CA VAL A 231 13.54 -3.78 -12.58
C VAL A 231 13.95 -4.98 -11.72
N CYS A 232 13.00 -5.63 -11.06
CA CYS A 232 13.25 -6.79 -10.20
C CYS A 232 13.87 -7.96 -10.96
N THR A 233 13.41 -8.22 -12.19
CA THR A 233 13.81 -9.38 -13.00
C THR A 233 14.92 -9.09 -14.02
N GLY A 234 15.45 -7.86 -14.04
CA GLY A 234 16.52 -7.47 -14.95
C GLY A 234 16.05 -7.17 -16.38
N GLY A 235 14.81 -6.71 -16.56
CA GLY A 235 14.28 -6.23 -17.83
C GLY A 235 13.74 -7.31 -18.77
N VAL A 236 13.41 -8.49 -18.24
CA VAL A 236 12.80 -9.55 -19.05
C VAL A 236 11.34 -9.21 -19.42
N GLU A 237 10.84 -9.87 -20.45
CA GLU A 237 9.46 -9.70 -20.93
C GLU A 237 8.45 -10.12 -19.83
N LEU A 238 7.24 -9.52 -19.85
CA LEU A 238 6.22 -9.63 -18.78
C LEU A 238 5.95 -11.08 -18.37
N ALA A 239 5.60 -11.94 -19.32
CA ALA A 239 5.23 -13.33 -19.01
C ALA A 239 6.42 -14.12 -18.45
N ALA A 240 7.63 -13.90 -18.97
CA ALA A 240 8.85 -14.51 -18.49
C ALA A 240 9.22 -14.02 -17.08
N GLY A 241 9.03 -12.71 -16.80
CA GLY A 241 9.23 -12.15 -15.47
C GLY A 241 8.26 -12.73 -14.43
N MET A 242 6.97 -12.85 -14.79
CA MET A 242 5.97 -13.47 -13.93
C MET A 242 6.30 -14.95 -13.65
N ALA A 243 6.72 -15.69 -14.66
CA ALA A 243 7.14 -17.10 -14.51
C ALA A 243 8.35 -17.23 -13.57
N ALA A 244 9.36 -16.36 -13.71
CA ALA A 244 10.54 -16.35 -12.84
C ALA A 244 10.18 -16.11 -11.37
N ILE A 245 9.21 -15.25 -11.08
CA ILE A 245 8.69 -15.03 -9.71
C ILE A 245 8.02 -16.31 -9.19
N LEU A 246 7.17 -16.97 -10.00
CA LEU A 246 6.55 -18.24 -9.61
C LEU A 246 7.61 -19.34 -9.38
N GLU A 247 8.62 -19.45 -10.23
CA GLU A 247 9.71 -20.41 -10.08
C GLU A 247 10.47 -20.22 -8.75
N CYS A 248 10.56 -19.00 -8.25
CA CYS A 248 11.11 -18.70 -6.93
C CYS A 248 10.21 -19.13 -5.76
N GLY A 249 8.98 -19.57 -6.02
CA GLY A 249 8.11 -20.17 -5.00
C GLY A 249 6.84 -19.39 -4.68
N ALA A 250 6.62 -18.20 -5.24
CA ALA A 250 5.37 -17.48 -5.07
C ALA A 250 4.17 -18.31 -5.55
N GLY A 251 3.01 -18.18 -4.88
CA GLY A 251 1.79 -18.91 -5.23
C GLY A 251 1.04 -18.28 -6.39
N CYS A 252 0.96 -16.96 -6.39
CA CYS A 252 0.27 -16.16 -7.40
C CYS A 252 1.06 -14.87 -7.65
N VAL A 253 1.14 -14.45 -8.91
CA VAL A 253 1.77 -13.20 -9.34
C VAL A 253 0.70 -12.30 -9.96
N VAL A 254 0.62 -11.06 -9.49
CA VAL A 254 -0.35 -10.07 -9.96
C VAL A 254 0.38 -8.80 -10.40
N ILE A 255 0.23 -8.44 -11.65
CA ILE A 255 0.89 -7.26 -12.23
C ILE A 255 -0.15 -6.19 -12.53
N LYS A 256 0.00 -5.03 -11.88
CA LYS A 256 -0.83 -3.84 -12.08
C LYS A 256 -0.41 -3.13 -13.37
N ARG A 257 -1.37 -2.81 -14.26
CA ARG A 257 -1.13 -2.23 -15.59
C ARG A 257 -1.88 -0.92 -15.80
N GLY A 258 -2.18 -0.19 -14.75
CA GLY A 258 -2.90 1.09 -14.81
C GLY A 258 -4.24 0.96 -15.51
N ALA A 259 -4.48 1.74 -16.56
CA ALA A 259 -5.75 1.72 -17.30
C ALA A 259 -6.04 0.38 -18.00
N GLU A 260 -5.01 -0.41 -18.31
CA GLU A 260 -5.18 -1.74 -18.88
C GLU A 260 -5.66 -2.80 -17.86
N GLY A 261 -5.70 -2.45 -16.57
CA GLY A 261 -6.15 -3.34 -15.51
C GLY A 261 -5.01 -4.13 -14.86
N ALA A 262 -5.08 -5.46 -14.89
CA ALA A 262 -4.10 -6.32 -14.27
C ALA A 262 -3.87 -7.62 -15.05
N VAL A 263 -2.73 -8.26 -14.81
CA VAL A 263 -2.42 -9.61 -15.30
C VAL A 263 -2.15 -10.50 -14.10
N VAL A 264 -2.76 -11.69 -14.09
CA VAL A 264 -2.64 -12.68 -13.01
C VAL A 264 -2.03 -13.95 -13.56
N LEU A 265 -1.09 -14.54 -12.82
CA LEU A 265 -0.51 -15.84 -13.11
C LEU A 265 -0.43 -16.66 -11.82
N GLU A 266 -1.06 -17.83 -11.81
CA GLU A 266 -1.11 -18.74 -10.66
C GLU A 266 -0.41 -20.06 -10.97
N ARG A 267 0.05 -20.75 -9.92
CA ARG A 267 0.42 -22.16 -10.03
C ARG A 267 -0.82 -23.01 -10.17
N ASP A 268 -0.85 -23.88 -11.18
CA ASP A 268 -1.91 -24.87 -11.34
C ASP A 268 -1.80 -25.96 -10.26
N GLY A 269 -2.65 -25.88 -9.21
CA GLY A 269 -2.88 -26.93 -8.22
C GLY A 269 -1.68 -27.43 -7.40
N ILE A 270 -1.94 -28.40 -6.51
CA ILE A 270 -0.95 -28.96 -5.53
C ILE A 270 0.14 -29.80 -6.20
N ALA A 271 -0.01 -30.16 -7.48
CA ALA A 271 0.93 -31.03 -8.24
C ALA A 271 1.61 -30.31 -9.42
N ALA A 272 1.75 -28.98 -9.34
CA ALA A 272 2.07 -28.11 -10.45
C ALA A 272 3.43 -28.35 -11.12
N SER A 273 3.41 -29.16 -12.15
CA SER A 273 4.42 -29.15 -13.22
C SER A 273 3.98 -28.27 -14.42
N SER A 274 2.78 -27.69 -14.41
CA SER A 274 2.30 -26.76 -15.44
C SER A 274 1.98 -25.39 -14.82
N ILE A 275 2.56 -24.34 -15.37
CA ILE A 275 2.16 -22.95 -15.15
C ILE A 275 1.16 -22.65 -16.25
N GLY A 276 -0.07 -22.26 -15.89
CA GLY A 276 -1.05 -21.75 -16.84
C GLY A 276 -0.53 -20.50 -17.56
N GLY A 277 -1.19 -20.07 -18.61
CA GLY A 277 -0.86 -18.79 -19.24
C GLY A 277 -1.31 -17.61 -18.37
N PRO A 278 -0.64 -16.41 -18.48
CA PRO A 278 -1.11 -15.21 -17.80
C PRO A 278 -2.53 -14.83 -18.22
N THR A 279 -3.41 -14.56 -17.25
CA THR A 279 -4.80 -14.11 -17.49
C THR A 279 -4.86 -12.60 -17.37
N HIS A 280 -5.29 -11.91 -18.42
CA HIS A 280 -5.54 -10.48 -18.42
C HIS A 280 -6.93 -10.16 -17.87
N VAL A 281 -6.97 -9.26 -16.88
CA VAL A 281 -8.20 -8.76 -16.26
C VAL A 281 -8.34 -7.27 -16.58
N PRO A 282 -9.26 -6.87 -17.47
CA PRO A 282 -9.35 -5.49 -17.94
C PRO A 282 -9.68 -4.51 -16.81
N GLY A 283 -9.17 -3.27 -16.95
CA GLY A 283 -9.50 -2.15 -16.07
C GLY A 283 -10.92 -1.60 -16.32
N PHE A 284 -11.32 -0.67 -15.50
CA PHE A 284 -12.56 0.09 -15.65
C PHE A 284 -12.26 1.45 -16.30
N PRO A 285 -12.98 1.81 -17.38
CA PRO A 285 -12.78 3.10 -18.02
C PRO A 285 -13.35 4.22 -17.13
N VAL A 286 -12.46 5.05 -16.60
CA VAL A 286 -12.79 6.21 -15.76
C VAL A 286 -11.93 7.41 -16.13
N GLU A 287 -12.42 8.62 -15.85
CA GLU A 287 -11.60 9.81 -15.96
C GLU A 287 -10.62 9.88 -14.78
N VAL A 288 -9.33 9.91 -15.08
CA VAL A 288 -8.27 9.90 -14.06
C VAL A 288 -8.06 11.30 -13.52
N GLN A 289 -8.31 11.50 -12.23
CA GLN A 289 -8.09 12.74 -11.49
C GLN A 289 -6.76 12.70 -10.71
N THR A 290 -6.38 11.53 -10.22
CA THR A 290 -5.15 11.32 -9.46
C THR A 290 -4.64 9.90 -9.68
N SER A 291 -3.33 9.69 -9.52
CA SER A 291 -2.74 8.34 -9.47
C SER A 291 -2.31 7.92 -8.06
N VAL A 292 -2.46 8.83 -7.07
CA VAL A 292 -2.01 8.57 -5.69
C VAL A 292 -2.89 7.54 -5.02
N GLY A 293 -2.26 6.53 -4.41
CA GLY A 293 -2.95 5.46 -3.69
C GLY A 293 -3.65 4.40 -4.57
N ALA A 294 -3.59 4.52 -5.90
CA ALA A 294 -4.21 3.55 -6.82
C ALA A 294 -3.67 2.13 -6.63
N GLY A 295 -2.34 1.97 -6.59
CA GLY A 295 -1.69 0.68 -6.39
C GLY A 295 -1.98 0.08 -5.02
N ASP A 296 -1.97 0.92 -3.98
CA ASP A 296 -2.21 0.49 -2.60
C ASP A 296 -3.67 0.06 -2.38
N SER A 297 -4.61 0.78 -2.99
CA SER A 297 -6.02 0.44 -2.97
C SER A 297 -6.33 -0.81 -3.80
N PHE A 298 -5.62 -1.01 -4.93
CA PHE A 298 -5.67 -2.27 -5.66
C PHE A 298 -5.23 -3.44 -4.77
N ASN A 299 -4.09 -3.32 -4.08
CA ASN A 299 -3.59 -4.35 -3.16
C ASN A 299 -4.64 -4.69 -2.10
N ALA A 300 -5.25 -3.67 -1.48
CA ALA A 300 -6.30 -3.83 -0.48
C ALA A 300 -7.51 -4.59 -1.05
N GLY A 301 -8.00 -4.18 -2.21
CA GLY A 301 -9.14 -4.83 -2.89
C GLY A 301 -8.85 -6.28 -3.27
N PHE A 302 -7.68 -6.54 -3.86
CA PHE A 302 -7.28 -7.88 -4.27
C PHE A 302 -7.20 -8.84 -3.06
N LEU A 303 -6.48 -8.44 -2.03
CA LEU A 303 -6.27 -9.27 -0.84
C LEU A 303 -7.56 -9.49 -0.06
N LEU A 304 -8.44 -8.50 -0.01
CA LEU A 304 -9.75 -8.65 0.61
C LEU A 304 -10.60 -9.67 -0.15
N ALA A 305 -10.69 -9.56 -1.48
CA ALA A 305 -11.49 -10.46 -2.30
C ALA A 305 -10.99 -11.92 -2.23
N VAL A 306 -9.67 -12.17 -2.31
CA VAL A 306 -9.14 -13.53 -2.16
C VAL A 306 -9.35 -14.07 -0.74
N GLN A 307 -9.34 -13.21 0.28
CA GLN A 307 -9.64 -13.62 1.66
C GLN A 307 -11.10 -14.02 1.81
N GLU A 308 -12.00 -13.43 1.04
CA GLU A 308 -13.43 -13.75 0.98
C GLU A 308 -13.75 -14.96 0.07
N GLY A 309 -12.73 -15.58 -0.53
CA GLY A 309 -12.87 -16.81 -1.31
C GLY A 309 -13.01 -16.60 -2.81
N SER A 310 -12.78 -15.39 -3.32
CA SER A 310 -12.73 -15.14 -4.76
C SER A 310 -11.52 -15.83 -5.40
N THR A 311 -11.65 -16.23 -6.68
CA THR A 311 -10.48 -16.61 -7.50
C THR A 311 -9.58 -15.39 -7.71
N ALA A 312 -8.32 -15.60 -8.08
CA ALA A 312 -7.42 -14.48 -8.32
C ALA A 312 -7.87 -13.57 -9.47
N GLU A 313 -8.50 -14.12 -10.51
CA GLU A 313 -9.12 -13.34 -11.59
C GLU A 313 -10.27 -12.46 -11.08
N GLN A 314 -11.19 -13.02 -10.31
CA GLN A 314 -12.30 -12.27 -9.70
C GLN A 314 -11.78 -11.19 -8.74
N ALA A 315 -10.78 -11.52 -7.95
CA ALA A 315 -10.13 -10.60 -7.02
C ALA A 315 -9.42 -9.45 -7.76
N ALA A 316 -8.74 -9.73 -8.86
CA ALA A 316 -8.13 -8.69 -9.71
C ALA A 316 -9.19 -7.78 -10.35
N ARG A 317 -10.35 -8.32 -10.76
CA ARG A 317 -11.47 -7.51 -11.25
C ARG A 317 -12.01 -6.58 -10.16
N PHE A 318 -12.21 -7.08 -8.94
CA PHE A 318 -12.62 -6.26 -7.79
C PHE A 318 -11.57 -5.19 -7.47
N ALA A 319 -10.30 -5.56 -7.45
CA ALA A 319 -9.18 -4.64 -7.20
C ALA A 319 -9.07 -3.53 -8.26
N ASN A 320 -9.30 -3.85 -9.54
CA ASN A 320 -9.38 -2.86 -10.61
C ASN A 320 -10.51 -1.84 -10.36
N ALA A 321 -11.67 -2.29 -9.89
CA ALA A 321 -12.79 -1.39 -9.56
C ALA A 321 -12.47 -0.52 -8.33
N VAL A 322 -11.80 -1.07 -7.32
CA VAL A 322 -11.32 -0.30 -6.15
C VAL A 322 -10.35 0.79 -6.59
N ALA A 323 -9.34 0.43 -7.40
CA ALA A 323 -8.36 1.40 -7.91
C ALA A 323 -9.03 2.46 -8.81
N ALA A 324 -9.97 2.06 -9.68
CA ALA A 324 -10.72 2.97 -10.54
C ALA A 324 -11.54 3.99 -9.73
N THR A 325 -12.15 3.57 -8.62
CA THR A 325 -12.87 4.48 -7.69
C THR A 325 -11.92 5.52 -7.12
N VAL A 326 -10.71 5.12 -6.70
CA VAL A 326 -9.71 6.03 -6.14
C VAL A 326 -9.21 7.02 -7.18
N VAL A 327 -8.80 6.55 -8.37
CA VAL A 327 -8.21 7.43 -9.38
C VAL A 327 -9.20 8.42 -9.99
N SER A 328 -10.49 8.15 -9.92
CA SER A 328 -11.56 9.04 -10.42
C SER A 328 -12.02 10.09 -9.40
N THR A 329 -11.44 10.13 -8.21
CA THR A 329 -11.81 11.07 -7.14
C THR A 329 -10.75 12.15 -6.97
N ILE A 330 -11.16 13.43 -6.97
CA ILE A 330 -10.25 14.58 -6.91
C ILE A 330 -9.68 14.77 -5.51
N ASP A 331 -10.57 14.93 -4.52
CA ASP A 331 -10.19 15.25 -3.15
C ASP A 331 -10.34 14.02 -2.24
N ARG A 332 -9.30 13.75 -1.43
CA ARG A 332 -9.27 12.63 -0.48
C ARG A 332 -9.71 11.31 -1.12
N PRO A 333 -9.02 10.82 -2.15
CA PRO A 333 -9.48 9.73 -3.02
C PRO A 333 -9.80 8.43 -2.27
N LEU A 334 -9.09 8.14 -1.17
CA LEU A 334 -9.35 6.95 -0.35
C LEU A 334 -10.65 7.07 0.47
N ASP A 335 -11.14 8.28 0.77
CA ASP A 335 -12.40 8.46 1.50
C ASP A 335 -13.63 8.05 0.66
N ALA A 336 -13.50 8.10 -0.67
CA ALA A 336 -14.55 7.64 -1.58
C ALA A 336 -14.80 6.13 -1.54
N LEU A 337 -13.84 5.36 -0.97
CA LEU A 337 -13.95 3.92 -0.92
C LEU A 337 -15.06 3.46 0.02
N SER A 338 -15.92 2.62 -0.51
CA SER A 338 -16.82 1.73 0.23
C SER A 338 -17.18 0.55 -0.67
N ARG A 339 -17.58 -0.57 -0.07
CA ARG A 339 -18.05 -1.74 -0.84
C ARG A 339 -19.20 -1.39 -1.78
N GLU A 340 -20.09 -0.52 -1.34
CA GLU A 340 -21.26 -0.11 -2.13
C GLU A 340 -20.83 0.65 -3.39
N VAL A 341 -19.90 1.62 -3.27
CA VAL A 341 -19.39 2.40 -4.42
C VAL A 341 -18.69 1.48 -5.41
N VAL A 342 -17.82 0.59 -4.93
CA VAL A 342 -17.09 -0.37 -5.76
C VAL A 342 -18.05 -1.33 -6.47
N SER A 343 -19.06 -1.85 -5.75
CA SER A 343 -20.04 -2.77 -6.33
C SER A 343 -20.90 -2.12 -7.44
N ARG A 344 -21.22 -0.84 -7.29
CA ARG A 344 -21.95 -0.09 -8.35
C ARG A 344 -21.11 0.01 -9.63
N LEU A 345 -19.79 0.20 -9.51
CA LEU A 345 -18.89 0.27 -10.67
C LEU A 345 -18.77 -1.08 -11.39
N ILE A 346 -18.74 -2.19 -10.63
CA ILE A 346 -18.66 -3.54 -11.19
C ILE A 346 -19.95 -3.92 -11.95
N GLY A 347 -21.09 -3.36 -11.52
CA GLY A 347 -22.42 -3.69 -12.06
C GLY A 347 -22.99 -5.02 -11.53
N PRO A 348 -24.22 -5.36 -11.87
CA PRO A 348 -24.81 -6.64 -11.49
C PRO A 348 -24.07 -7.79 -12.19
N SER A 349 -23.83 -8.86 -11.43
CA SER A 349 -23.19 -10.11 -11.88
C SER A 349 -24.08 -10.88 -12.82
#